data_80500ad06bedb3ce8955de1f21be35ae
#
_entry.id   80500ad06bedb3ce8955de1f21be35ae
#
_cell.length_a   1.000
_cell.length_b   1.000
_cell.length_c   1.000
_cell.angle_alpha   90.00
_cell.angle_beta   90.00
_cell.angle_gamma   90.00
#
_symmetry.space_group_name_H-M   'P 1'
#
loop_
_entity.id
_entity.type
_entity.pdbx_description
1 polymer ?
#
loop_
_entity_poly.entity_id
_entity_poly.type
_entity_poly.pdbx_seq_one_letter_code
_entity_poly.pdbx_strand_id
1 'polypeptide(L)'
;MTNPLYDALFKPYENAQTTFLILPDQTRWTHDQFLRRSAQFAHVLTSAGLTPGSRLAVQVEKSPQALAVYAACVAAGVIFLPLNSGYTAAEIDYFIENSGAEMMLCDGAAYETLTPLAAKYRAE
;
A
#
# COMPACT_ATOMS: atom_id res chain seq x y z
N MET A 1 7.77 -11.81 -17.41
CA MET A 1 7.13 -12.36 -16.20
C MET A 1 5.68 -11.94 -16.16
N THR A 2 4.76 -12.87 -15.91
CA THR A 2 3.34 -12.57 -15.85
C THR A 2 2.96 -12.16 -14.42
N ASN A 3 1.95 -11.30 -14.32
CA ASN A 3 1.33 -10.92 -13.05
C ASN A 3 -0.17 -11.19 -13.15
N PRO A 4 -0.60 -12.44 -12.93
CA PRO A 4 -1.98 -12.82 -13.14
C PRO A 4 -3.00 -12.00 -12.35
N LEU A 5 -2.65 -11.63 -11.11
CA LEU A 5 -3.57 -10.86 -10.28
C LEU A 5 -3.76 -9.44 -10.84
N TYR A 6 -2.68 -8.77 -11.19
CA TYR A 6 -2.78 -7.46 -11.81
C TYR A 6 -3.53 -7.53 -13.15
N ASP A 7 -3.19 -8.53 -13.96
CA ASP A 7 -3.80 -8.69 -15.28
C ASP A 7 -5.31 -8.93 -15.18
N ALA A 8 -5.76 -9.64 -14.14
CA ALA A 8 -7.18 -9.90 -13.93
C ALA A 8 -7.92 -8.71 -13.35
N LEU A 9 -7.33 -8.02 -12.37
CA LEU A 9 -8.01 -6.97 -11.60
C LEU A 9 -7.92 -5.59 -12.23
N PHE A 10 -6.77 -5.25 -12.82
CA PHE A 10 -6.50 -3.86 -13.15
C PHE A 10 -6.16 -3.61 -14.62
N LYS A 11 -5.42 -4.51 -15.24
CA LYS A 11 -4.97 -4.29 -16.62
C LYS A 11 -6.08 -3.96 -17.62
N PRO A 12 -7.26 -4.62 -17.58
CA PRO A 12 -8.33 -4.30 -18.52
C PRO A 12 -8.88 -2.88 -18.39
N TYR A 13 -8.59 -2.22 -17.28
CA TYR A 13 -9.11 -0.89 -16.98
C TYR A 13 -8.07 0.22 -17.15
N GLU A 14 -6.88 -0.10 -17.62
CA GLU A 14 -5.87 0.91 -17.94
C GLU A 14 -6.45 1.87 -18.98
N ASN A 15 -6.28 3.16 -18.73
CA ASN A 15 -6.80 4.25 -19.58
C ASN A 15 -8.33 4.34 -19.64
N ALA A 16 -9.06 3.54 -18.85
CA ALA A 16 -10.52 3.60 -18.84
C ALA A 16 -11.01 4.85 -18.11
N GLN A 17 -11.95 5.55 -18.71
CA GLN A 17 -12.52 6.78 -18.15
C GLN A 17 -13.80 6.53 -17.35
N THR A 18 -14.17 5.27 -17.14
CA THR A 18 -15.33 4.90 -16.33
C THR A 18 -15.03 5.17 -14.85
N THR A 19 -16.09 5.53 -14.11
CA THR A 19 -15.98 5.80 -12.68
C THR A 19 -15.65 4.51 -11.94
N PHE A 20 -14.61 4.55 -11.10
CA PHE A 20 -14.22 3.43 -10.24
C PHE A 20 -14.61 3.69 -8.78
N LEU A 21 -14.36 4.91 -8.27
CA LEU A 21 -14.65 5.27 -6.89
C LEU A 21 -15.52 6.52 -6.84
N ILE A 22 -16.48 6.50 -5.93
CA ILE A 22 -17.29 7.68 -5.57
C ILE A 22 -17.04 7.91 -4.08
N LEU A 23 -16.51 9.09 -3.75
CA LEU A 23 -16.15 9.45 -2.39
C LEU A 23 -17.37 10.03 -1.65
N PRO A 24 -17.33 10.08 -0.30
CA PRO A 24 -18.44 10.64 0.46
C PRO A 24 -18.81 12.10 0.10
N ASP A 25 -17.84 12.89 -0.38
CA ASP A 25 -18.05 14.26 -0.83
C ASP A 25 -18.53 14.36 -2.30
N GLN A 26 -18.90 13.22 -2.90
CA GLN A 26 -19.34 13.07 -4.30
C GLN A 26 -18.21 13.22 -5.33
N THR A 27 -16.96 13.37 -4.91
CA THR A 27 -15.82 13.34 -5.82
C THR A 27 -15.71 11.95 -6.45
N ARG A 28 -15.40 11.90 -7.73
CA ARG A 28 -15.29 10.65 -8.49
C ARG A 28 -13.88 10.46 -9.00
N TRP A 29 -13.40 9.21 -8.89
CA TRP A 29 -12.15 8.79 -9.49
C TRP A 29 -12.46 7.81 -10.62
N THR A 30 -11.91 8.05 -11.80
CA THR A 30 -11.98 7.08 -12.90
C THR A 30 -10.99 5.95 -12.63
N HIS A 31 -11.15 4.83 -13.35
CA HIS A 31 -10.17 3.76 -13.33
C HIS A 31 -8.78 4.27 -13.74
N ASP A 32 -8.72 5.11 -14.76
CA ASP A 32 -7.46 5.69 -15.22
C ASP A 32 -6.77 6.50 -14.11
N GLN A 33 -7.50 7.39 -13.45
CA GLN A 33 -6.97 8.19 -12.35
C GLN A 33 -6.46 7.32 -11.20
N PHE A 34 -7.24 6.29 -10.84
CA PHE A 34 -6.86 5.37 -9.78
C PHE A 34 -5.58 4.62 -10.13
N LEU A 35 -5.49 4.08 -11.34
CA LEU A 35 -4.33 3.30 -11.77
C LEU A 35 -3.08 4.16 -11.94
N ARG A 36 -3.23 5.42 -12.34
CA ARG A 36 -2.10 6.36 -12.38
C ARG A 36 -1.55 6.64 -10.99
N ARG A 37 -2.42 6.85 -10.01
CA ARG A 37 -2.00 7.02 -8.62
C ARG A 37 -1.32 5.76 -8.09
N SER A 38 -1.90 4.60 -8.40
CA SER A 38 -1.32 3.31 -8.05
C SER A 38 0.09 3.16 -8.64
N ALA A 39 0.29 3.53 -9.90
CA ALA A 39 1.61 3.47 -10.54
C ALA A 39 2.63 4.39 -9.85
N GLN A 40 2.20 5.57 -9.39
CA GLN A 40 3.07 6.46 -8.63
C GLN A 40 3.52 5.82 -7.32
N PHE A 41 2.60 5.18 -6.59
CA PHE A 41 2.95 4.46 -5.36
C PHE A 41 3.88 3.27 -5.66
N ALA A 42 3.62 2.52 -6.71
CA ALA A 42 4.48 1.40 -7.11
C ALA A 42 5.91 1.88 -7.37
N HIS A 43 6.06 3.04 -8.01
CA HIS A 43 7.37 3.63 -8.25
C HIS A 43 8.07 3.99 -6.93
N VAL A 44 7.34 4.55 -5.97
CA VAL A 44 7.89 4.84 -4.64
C VAL A 44 8.39 3.57 -3.97
N LEU A 45 7.60 2.51 -3.99
CA LEU A 45 7.97 1.24 -3.36
C LEU A 45 9.23 0.64 -3.98
N THR A 46 9.29 0.59 -5.30
CA THR A 46 10.46 0.02 -5.98
C THR A 46 11.69 0.90 -5.81
N SER A 47 11.54 2.22 -5.81
CA SER A 47 12.64 3.16 -5.56
C SER A 47 13.18 3.05 -4.15
N ALA A 48 12.35 2.64 -3.19
CA ALA A 48 12.78 2.39 -1.81
C ALA A 48 13.48 1.04 -1.64
N GLY A 49 13.55 0.24 -2.70
CA GLY A 49 14.28 -1.03 -2.69
C GLY A 49 13.41 -2.28 -2.54
N LEU A 50 12.09 -2.14 -2.50
CA LEU A 50 11.22 -3.31 -2.44
C LEU A 50 11.22 -4.08 -3.76
N THR A 51 11.26 -5.39 -3.68
CA THR A 51 11.29 -6.28 -4.82
C THR A 51 10.12 -7.28 -4.72
N PRO A 52 9.82 -8.03 -5.78
CA PRO A 52 8.79 -9.06 -5.68
C PRO A 52 9.05 -10.00 -4.50
N GLY A 53 8.02 -10.20 -3.68
CA GLY A 53 8.12 -10.99 -2.44
C GLY A 53 8.43 -10.17 -1.19
N SER A 54 8.87 -8.91 -1.33
CA SER A 54 9.03 -8.02 -0.18
C SER A 54 7.69 -7.79 0.51
N ARG A 55 7.73 -7.56 1.82
CA ARG A 55 6.52 -7.33 2.62
C ARG A 55 6.43 -5.88 3.05
N LEU A 56 5.29 -5.26 2.78
CA LEU A 56 4.96 -3.90 3.19
C LEU A 56 3.86 -3.96 4.26
N ALA A 57 4.18 -3.53 5.47
CA ALA A 57 3.18 -3.39 6.53
C ALA A 57 2.47 -2.06 6.37
N VAL A 58 1.14 -2.06 6.40
CA VAL A 58 0.33 -0.87 6.13
C VAL A 58 -0.67 -0.66 7.25
N GLN A 59 -0.54 0.45 7.97
CA GLN A 59 -1.50 0.86 8.99
C GLN A 59 -1.99 2.27 8.66
N VAL A 60 -3.07 2.34 7.90
CA VAL A 60 -3.65 3.62 7.47
C VAL A 60 -5.17 3.55 7.57
N GLU A 61 -5.79 4.72 7.70
CA GLU A 61 -7.24 4.81 7.60
C GLU A 61 -7.70 4.50 6.18
N LYS A 62 -8.93 4.04 6.06
CA LYS A 62 -9.52 3.74 4.76
C LYS A 62 -9.61 5.00 3.91
N SER A 63 -9.11 4.92 2.69
CA SER A 63 -9.09 6.05 1.75
C SER A 63 -8.85 5.54 0.33
N PRO A 64 -9.10 6.37 -0.69
CA PRO A 64 -8.74 6.02 -2.05
C PRO A 64 -7.24 5.75 -2.19
N GLN A 65 -6.41 6.51 -1.48
CA GLN A 65 -4.96 6.33 -1.49
C GLN A 65 -4.56 4.98 -0.91
N ALA A 66 -5.20 4.54 0.18
CA ALA A 66 -4.93 3.23 0.77
C ALA A 66 -5.24 2.10 -0.22
N LEU A 67 -6.34 2.22 -0.95
CA LEU A 67 -6.69 1.26 -1.99
C LEU A 67 -5.70 1.29 -3.15
N ALA A 68 -5.23 2.49 -3.52
CA ALA A 68 -4.21 2.63 -4.56
C ALA A 68 -2.87 2.00 -4.16
N VAL A 69 -2.51 2.07 -2.88
CA VAL A 69 -1.32 1.38 -2.35
C VAL A 69 -1.47 -0.13 -2.48
N TYR A 70 -2.65 -0.66 -2.19
CA TYR A 70 -2.91 -2.09 -2.41
C TYR A 70 -2.67 -2.47 -3.88
N ALA A 71 -3.25 -1.72 -4.80
CA ALA A 71 -3.06 -1.97 -6.23
C ALA A 71 -1.59 -1.84 -6.64
N ALA A 72 -0.86 -0.89 -6.03
CA ALA A 72 0.58 -0.72 -6.26
C ALA A 72 1.36 -1.96 -5.82
N CYS A 73 1.01 -2.53 -4.67
CA CYS A 73 1.63 -3.77 -4.20
C CYS A 73 1.35 -4.92 -5.17
N VAL A 74 0.13 -5.04 -5.65
CA VAL A 74 -0.22 -6.04 -6.66
C VAL A 74 0.65 -5.87 -7.91
N ALA A 75 0.78 -4.64 -8.41
CA ALA A 75 1.56 -4.36 -9.61
C ALA A 75 3.05 -4.67 -9.44
N ALA A 76 3.60 -4.38 -8.26
CA ALA A 76 5.02 -4.56 -7.97
C ALA A 76 5.37 -5.95 -7.44
N GLY A 77 4.39 -6.80 -7.19
CA GLY A 77 4.62 -8.12 -6.58
C GLY A 77 4.96 -8.06 -5.10
N VAL A 78 4.69 -6.95 -4.45
CA VAL A 78 4.94 -6.73 -3.03
C VAL A 78 3.77 -7.31 -2.21
N ILE A 79 4.10 -7.97 -1.11
CA ILE A 79 3.07 -8.54 -0.22
C ILE A 79 2.52 -7.42 0.66
N PHE A 80 1.22 -7.18 0.54
CA PHE A 80 0.50 -6.16 1.31
C PHE A 80 0.04 -6.78 2.62
N LEU A 81 0.55 -6.24 3.75
CA LEU A 81 0.18 -6.70 5.10
C LEU A 81 -0.65 -5.61 5.79
N PRO A 82 -1.98 -5.69 5.70
CA PRO A 82 -2.82 -4.68 6.35
C PRO A 82 -2.80 -4.87 7.87
N LEU A 83 -2.59 -3.78 8.60
CA LEU A 83 -2.66 -3.76 10.05
C LEU A 83 -3.85 -2.92 10.47
N ASN A 84 -4.60 -3.40 11.45
CA ASN A 84 -5.74 -2.67 11.98
C ASN A 84 -5.28 -1.32 12.55
N SER A 85 -5.99 -0.24 12.21
CA SER A 85 -5.66 1.09 12.70
C SER A 85 -5.77 1.21 14.22
N GLY A 86 -6.49 0.29 14.85
CA GLY A 86 -6.61 0.23 16.31
C GLY A 86 -5.48 -0.50 17.02
N TYR A 87 -4.54 -1.09 16.30
CA TYR A 87 -3.42 -1.79 16.95
C TYR A 87 -2.51 -0.82 17.70
N THR A 88 -2.08 -1.22 18.89
CA THR A 88 -1.13 -0.46 19.71
C THR A 88 0.29 -0.59 19.16
N ALA A 89 1.19 0.27 19.64
CA ALA A 89 2.60 0.19 19.27
C ALA A 89 3.20 -1.19 19.60
N ALA A 90 2.82 -1.78 20.72
CA ALA A 90 3.30 -3.11 21.12
C ALA A 90 2.83 -4.20 20.15
N GLU A 91 1.59 -4.11 19.69
CA GLU A 91 1.05 -5.06 18.73
C GLU A 91 1.75 -4.91 17.36
N ILE A 92 1.99 -3.67 16.94
CA ILE A 92 2.72 -3.38 15.69
C ILE A 92 4.14 -3.90 15.77
N ASP A 93 4.82 -3.70 16.90
CA ASP A 93 6.17 -4.23 17.14
C ASP A 93 6.21 -5.74 16.89
N TYR A 94 5.25 -6.47 17.46
CA TYR A 94 5.14 -7.91 17.24
C TYR A 94 4.94 -8.26 15.77
N PHE A 95 4.05 -7.54 15.08
CA PHE A 95 3.76 -7.85 13.67
C PHE A 95 4.93 -7.55 12.75
N ILE A 96 5.67 -6.47 12.99
CA ILE A 96 6.86 -6.16 12.18
C ILE A 96 7.91 -7.27 12.36
N GLU A 97 8.17 -7.66 13.61
CA GLU A 97 9.13 -8.72 13.91
C GLU A 97 8.72 -10.03 13.27
N ASN A 98 7.48 -10.45 13.47
CA ASN A 98 6.99 -11.75 13.04
C ASN A 98 6.87 -11.86 11.51
N SER A 99 6.51 -10.77 10.83
CA SER A 99 6.30 -10.77 9.38
C SER A 99 7.57 -10.60 8.57
N GLY A 100 8.61 -10.00 9.16
CA GLY A 100 9.80 -9.62 8.41
C GLY A 100 9.55 -8.49 7.42
N ALA A 101 8.59 -7.59 7.72
CA ALA A 101 8.29 -6.47 6.85
C ALA A 101 9.53 -5.59 6.63
N GLU A 102 9.77 -5.24 5.37
CA GLU A 102 10.94 -4.45 4.97
C GLU A 102 10.63 -2.95 4.94
N MET A 103 9.35 -2.59 4.94
CA MET A 103 8.89 -1.22 4.93
C MET A 103 7.56 -1.14 5.65
N MET A 104 7.29 0.00 6.25
CA MET A 104 6.01 0.27 6.89
C MET A 104 5.44 1.57 6.36
N LEU A 105 4.16 1.54 6.01
CA LEU A 105 3.40 2.72 5.62
C LEU A 105 2.38 3.04 6.70
N CYS A 106 2.33 4.30 7.13
CA CYS A 106 1.38 4.74 8.15
C CYS A 106 0.86 6.14 7.82
N ASP A 107 -0.22 6.53 8.51
CA ASP A 107 -0.69 7.91 8.46
C ASP A 107 0.30 8.83 9.17
N GLY A 108 0.34 10.09 8.76
CA GLY A 108 1.27 11.07 9.31
C GLY A 108 1.18 11.22 10.83
N ALA A 109 -0.02 11.05 11.40
CA ALA A 109 -0.23 11.14 12.83
C ALA A 109 0.51 10.04 13.62
N ALA A 110 0.76 8.89 13.00
CA ALA A 110 1.44 7.77 13.65
C ALA A 110 2.96 7.74 13.38
N TYR A 111 3.46 8.64 12.56
CA TYR A 111 4.85 8.59 12.08
C TYR A 111 5.87 8.59 13.22
N GLU A 112 5.71 9.49 14.18
CA GLU A 112 6.67 9.63 15.30
C GLU A 112 6.68 8.38 16.20
N THR A 113 5.50 7.79 16.42
CA THR A 113 5.36 6.59 17.27
C THR A 113 5.98 5.38 16.59
N LEU A 114 5.83 5.24 15.27
CA LEU A 114 6.20 4.02 14.56
C LEU A 114 7.61 4.04 13.99
N THR A 115 8.22 5.22 13.80
CA THR A 115 9.58 5.32 13.28
C THR A 115 10.60 4.53 14.11
N PRO A 116 10.59 4.58 15.46
CA PRO A 116 11.53 3.78 16.24
C PRO A 116 11.36 2.28 16.05
N LEU A 117 10.12 1.81 15.86
CA LEU A 117 9.84 0.39 15.62
C LEU A 117 10.38 -0.05 14.26
N ALA A 118 10.20 0.76 13.24
CA ALA A 118 10.74 0.48 11.92
C ALA A 118 12.26 0.39 11.95
N ALA A 119 12.92 1.34 12.62
CA ALA A 119 14.37 1.36 12.76
C ALA A 119 14.89 0.12 13.50
N LYS A 120 14.18 -0.33 14.55
CA LYS A 120 14.55 -1.50 15.34
C LYS A 120 14.67 -2.76 14.47
N TYR A 121 13.81 -2.90 13.47
CA TYR A 121 13.79 -4.07 12.59
C TYR A 121 14.36 -3.79 11.20
N ARG A 122 15.00 -2.63 11.03
CA ARG A 122 15.56 -2.17 9.74
C ARG A 122 14.52 -2.08 8.63
N ALA A 123 13.26 -1.80 9.00
CA ALA A 123 12.21 -1.46 8.05
C ALA A 123 12.16 0.06 7.85
N GLU A 124 11.55 0.49 6.76
CA GLU A 124 11.34 1.91 6.48
C GLU A 124 9.87 2.32 6.60
#